data_42196349bb61981a92d356ef89df36a4
#
_entry.id   42196349bb61981a92d356ef89df36a4
#
_cell.length_a   1.000
_cell.length_b   1.000
_cell.length_c   1.000
_cell.angle_alpha   90.00
_cell.angle_beta   90.00
_cell.angle_gamma   90.00
#
_symmetry.space_group_name_H-M   'P 1'
#
loop_
_entity.id
_entity.type
_entity.pdbx_description
1 polymer ?
#
loop_
_entity_poly.entity_id
_entity_poly.type
_entity_poly.pdbx_seq_one_letter_code
_entity_poly.pdbx_strand_id
1 'polypeptide(L)'
;MNSKQEKLAAFERLLDIMDELRAKCPWDKKQTFESLRYLTIEETYELGDAILNSNLSEIKKELGDLLLHIVFYAKLGSEKQVFDIADVANNISDKLIYRHPHIYGNLKVNNENDVKKNWEALKLKEGKNRVLGGVPKGLPSIVKAQRIQEKAAGVGFDWDKSEQIWLKVQEEITEFEEEVSKGDLKRSEEEFGDVLFSLINYARFLKINPDNALELTNQKFIERFDFIESKAKQLEKKLSDMSLSEMEAIWKESKNQSSSPDSNNC
;
A
#
# COMPACT_ATOMS: atom_id res chain seq x y z
N MET A 1 1.75 -24.11 -16.85
CA MET A 1 1.45 -23.84 -15.42
C MET A 1 1.52 -25.15 -14.64
N ASN A 2 2.05 -25.10 -13.42
CA ASN A 2 2.26 -26.28 -12.58
C ASN A 2 0.93 -26.88 -12.10
N SER A 3 0.86 -28.20 -11.98
CA SER A 3 -0.26 -28.94 -11.39
C SER A 3 -0.44 -28.61 -9.90
N LYS A 4 -1.58 -29.00 -9.34
CA LYS A 4 -1.83 -28.83 -7.89
C LYS A 4 -0.80 -29.59 -7.04
N GLN A 5 -0.40 -30.78 -7.47
CA GLN A 5 0.58 -31.59 -6.76
C GLN A 5 1.97 -30.93 -6.77
N GLU A 6 2.42 -30.42 -7.91
CA GLU A 6 3.71 -29.69 -7.99
C GLU A 6 3.72 -28.43 -7.10
N LYS A 7 2.59 -27.71 -7.03
CA LYS A 7 2.47 -26.56 -6.13
C LYS A 7 2.55 -26.96 -4.65
N LEU A 8 1.91 -28.06 -4.27
CA LEU A 8 1.97 -28.58 -2.91
C LEU A 8 3.38 -29.06 -2.57
N ALA A 9 4.05 -29.79 -3.45
CA ALA A 9 5.41 -30.25 -3.25
C ALA A 9 6.42 -29.10 -3.15
N ALA A 10 6.22 -28.03 -3.93
CA ALA A 10 7.04 -26.82 -3.82
C ALA A 10 6.88 -26.12 -2.46
N PHE A 11 5.65 -26.09 -1.93
CA PHE A 11 5.40 -25.50 -0.62
C PHE A 11 5.96 -26.38 0.50
N GLU A 12 5.79 -27.70 0.44
CA GLU A 12 6.40 -28.67 1.37
C GLU A 12 7.91 -28.49 1.42
N ARG A 13 8.58 -28.41 0.25
CA ARG A 13 10.03 -28.15 0.19
C ARG A 13 10.43 -26.84 0.89
N LEU A 14 9.62 -25.79 0.80
CA LEU A 14 9.90 -24.53 1.50
C LEU A 14 9.84 -24.70 3.02
N LEU A 15 8.88 -25.48 3.52
CA LEU A 15 8.77 -25.79 4.95
C LEU A 15 9.98 -26.58 5.43
N ASP A 16 10.42 -27.60 4.70
CA ASP A 16 11.61 -28.39 5.03
C ASP A 16 12.88 -27.53 5.09
N ILE A 17 13.05 -26.63 4.10
CA ILE A 17 14.18 -25.69 4.06
C ILE A 17 14.14 -24.76 5.28
N MET A 18 12.96 -24.22 5.66
CA MET A 18 12.83 -23.37 6.83
C MET A 18 13.22 -24.12 8.12
N ASP A 19 12.82 -25.36 8.26
CA ASP A 19 13.19 -26.20 9.40
C ASP A 19 14.70 -26.42 9.47
N GLU A 20 15.35 -26.68 8.33
CA GLU A 20 16.81 -26.80 8.26
C GLU A 20 17.53 -25.49 8.61
N LEU A 21 17.08 -24.37 8.07
CA LEU A 21 17.66 -23.06 8.34
C LEU A 21 17.55 -22.72 9.83
N ARG A 22 16.40 -22.89 10.43
CA ARG A 22 16.21 -22.68 11.88
C ARG A 22 17.09 -23.59 12.72
N ALA A 23 17.31 -24.83 12.27
CA ALA A 23 18.15 -25.80 13.00
C ALA A 23 19.67 -25.57 12.81
N LYS A 24 20.12 -25.05 11.67
CA LYS A 24 21.54 -25.06 11.28
C LYS A 24 22.14 -23.67 11.08
N CYS A 25 21.40 -22.70 10.54
CA CYS A 25 21.93 -21.36 10.22
C CYS A 25 22.05 -20.48 11.47
N PRO A 26 23.23 -19.93 11.78
CA PRO A 26 23.43 -19.08 12.97
C PRO A 26 22.64 -17.78 12.96
N TRP A 27 22.30 -17.26 11.76
CA TRP A 27 21.50 -16.04 11.60
C TRP A 27 20.02 -16.35 11.84
N ASP A 28 19.47 -17.39 11.15
CA ASP A 28 18.06 -17.76 11.26
C ASP A 28 17.71 -18.16 12.70
N LYS A 29 18.58 -18.88 13.41
CA LYS A 29 18.40 -19.26 14.82
C LYS A 29 18.13 -18.09 15.76
N LYS A 30 18.66 -16.91 15.45
CA LYS A 30 18.55 -15.71 16.29
C LYS A 30 17.31 -14.88 16.01
N GLN A 31 16.62 -15.15 14.89
CA GLN A 31 15.48 -14.34 14.50
C GLN A 31 14.29 -14.53 15.44
N THR A 32 13.58 -13.42 15.66
CA THR A 32 12.36 -13.32 16.47
C THR A 32 11.26 -12.64 15.66
N PHE A 33 10.03 -12.60 16.18
CA PHE A 33 8.95 -11.82 15.57
C PHE A 33 9.33 -10.35 15.38
N GLU A 34 10.00 -9.79 16.38
CA GLU A 34 10.41 -8.39 16.41
C GLU A 34 11.53 -8.11 15.38
N SER A 35 12.53 -9.00 15.29
CA SER A 35 13.66 -8.80 14.38
C SER A 35 13.29 -8.94 12.91
N LEU A 36 12.28 -9.74 12.59
CA LEU A 36 11.77 -9.91 11.21
C LEU A 36 10.76 -8.83 10.80
N ARG A 37 10.17 -8.10 11.76
CA ARG A 37 9.08 -7.18 11.49
C ARG A 37 9.45 -6.11 10.46
N TYR A 38 10.61 -5.51 10.59
CA TYR A 38 11.02 -4.42 9.68
C TYR A 38 11.32 -4.96 8.28
N LEU A 39 11.93 -6.14 8.16
CA LEU A 39 12.17 -6.80 6.89
C LEU A 39 10.84 -7.10 6.16
N THR A 40 9.84 -7.60 6.86
CA THR A 40 8.51 -7.84 6.27
C THR A 40 7.87 -6.56 5.72
N ILE A 41 8.10 -5.41 6.37
CA ILE A 41 7.62 -4.12 5.89
C ILE A 41 8.36 -3.72 4.62
N GLU A 42 9.68 -3.92 4.58
CA GLU A 42 10.55 -3.68 3.43
C GLU A 42 10.06 -4.48 2.21
N GLU A 43 9.94 -5.81 2.32
CA GLU A 43 9.42 -6.66 1.24
C GLU A 43 8.01 -6.27 0.78
N THR A 44 7.19 -5.74 1.69
CA THR A 44 5.85 -5.26 1.33
C THR A 44 5.92 -4.03 0.45
N TYR A 45 6.86 -3.11 0.69
CA TYR A 45 7.08 -1.94 -0.14
C TYR A 45 7.73 -2.32 -1.48
N GLU A 46 8.72 -3.23 -1.49
CA GLU A 46 9.34 -3.73 -2.73
C GLU A 46 8.30 -4.40 -3.64
N LEU A 47 7.40 -5.20 -3.07
CA LEU A 47 6.26 -5.72 -3.83
C LEU A 47 5.36 -4.60 -4.36
N GLY A 48 5.11 -3.56 -3.56
CA GLY A 48 4.33 -2.39 -3.97
C GLY A 48 4.94 -1.71 -5.20
N ASP A 49 6.23 -1.46 -5.18
CA ASP A 49 7.00 -0.85 -6.27
C ASP A 49 6.99 -1.74 -7.52
N ALA A 50 7.22 -3.04 -7.37
CA ALA A 50 7.17 -3.99 -8.48
C ALA A 50 5.79 -4.02 -9.17
N ILE A 51 4.70 -3.88 -8.39
CA ILE A 51 3.33 -3.80 -8.92
C ILE A 51 3.10 -2.49 -9.68
N LEU A 52 3.51 -1.35 -9.12
CA LEU A 52 3.37 -0.04 -9.77
C LEU A 52 4.12 0.01 -11.10
N ASN A 53 5.30 -0.61 -11.15
CA ASN A 53 6.13 -0.70 -12.35
C ASN A 53 5.70 -1.83 -13.31
N SER A 54 4.63 -2.58 -12.99
CA SER A 54 4.15 -3.73 -13.78
C SER A 54 5.22 -4.78 -14.07
N ASN A 55 6.24 -4.90 -13.20
CA ASN A 55 7.36 -5.83 -13.35
C ASN A 55 7.02 -7.21 -12.80
N LEU A 56 6.49 -8.10 -13.64
CA LEU A 56 6.07 -9.44 -13.24
C LEU A 56 7.21 -10.32 -12.69
N SER A 57 8.45 -10.07 -13.09
CA SER A 57 9.61 -10.80 -12.58
C SER A 57 9.89 -10.44 -11.12
N GLU A 58 9.92 -9.13 -10.83
CA GLU A 58 10.10 -8.63 -9.46
C GLU A 58 8.88 -8.97 -8.60
N ILE A 59 7.65 -8.83 -9.07
CA ILE A 59 6.45 -9.27 -8.34
C ILE A 59 6.58 -10.73 -7.88
N LYS A 60 7.07 -11.62 -8.77
CA LYS A 60 7.27 -13.03 -8.41
C LYS A 60 8.34 -13.20 -7.31
N LYS A 61 9.41 -12.42 -7.37
CA LYS A 61 10.51 -12.43 -6.38
C LYS A 61 9.97 -11.97 -5.02
N GLU A 62 9.37 -10.79 -4.96
CA GLU A 62 8.88 -10.19 -3.70
C GLU A 62 7.74 -11.00 -3.06
N LEU A 63 6.90 -11.66 -3.87
CA LEU A 63 5.94 -12.64 -3.36
C LEU A 63 6.64 -13.85 -2.71
N GLY A 64 7.81 -14.25 -3.20
CA GLY A 64 8.64 -15.29 -2.59
C GLY A 64 9.17 -14.86 -1.23
N ASP A 65 9.66 -13.64 -1.12
CA ASP A 65 10.23 -13.09 0.12
C ASP A 65 9.15 -12.87 1.19
N LEU A 66 7.97 -12.37 0.81
CA LEU A 66 6.82 -12.33 1.71
C LEU A 66 6.33 -13.73 2.14
N LEU A 67 6.35 -14.71 1.23
CA LEU A 67 5.99 -16.09 1.57
C LEU A 67 7.00 -16.70 2.54
N LEU A 68 8.30 -16.43 2.36
CA LEU A 68 9.34 -16.80 3.30
C LEU A 68 9.04 -16.24 4.70
N HIS A 69 8.71 -14.96 4.82
CA HIS A 69 8.38 -14.34 6.10
C HIS A 69 7.14 -14.98 6.75
N ILE A 70 6.10 -15.31 5.97
CA ILE A 70 4.90 -16.00 6.48
C ILE A 70 5.29 -17.36 7.09
N VAL A 71 6.08 -18.15 6.36
CA VAL A 71 6.54 -19.47 6.82
C VAL A 71 7.45 -19.33 8.06
N PHE A 72 8.32 -18.33 8.06
CA PHE A 72 9.22 -18.07 9.19
C PHE A 72 8.45 -17.70 10.47
N TYR A 73 7.47 -16.79 10.38
CA TYR A 73 6.59 -16.47 11.51
C TYR A 73 5.81 -17.69 12.00
N ALA A 74 5.31 -18.52 11.09
CA ALA A 74 4.63 -19.75 11.46
C ALA A 74 5.58 -20.75 12.17
N LYS A 75 6.83 -20.83 11.73
CA LYS A 75 7.87 -21.61 12.41
C LYS A 75 8.14 -21.10 13.82
N LEU A 76 8.30 -19.78 14.00
CA LEU A 76 8.44 -19.17 15.33
C LEU A 76 7.24 -19.41 16.24
N GLY A 77 6.03 -19.43 15.66
CA GLY A 77 4.79 -19.77 16.37
C GLY A 77 4.77 -21.22 16.85
N SER A 78 5.20 -22.15 16.00
CA SER A 78 5.27 -23.58 16.32
C SER A 78 6.31 -23.88 17.39
N GLU A 79 7.45 -23.21 17.39
CA GLU A 79 8.47 -23.32 18.46
C GLU A 79 7.93 -22.88 19.82
N LYS A 80 6.98 -21.94 19.85
CA LYS A 80 6.26 -21.51 21.06
C LYS A 80 5.04 -22.39 21.36
N GLN A 81 4.72 -23.37 20.54
CA GLN A 81 3.55 -24.25 20.67
C GLN A 81 2.21 -23.48 20.68
N VAL A 82 2.11 -22.39 19.92
CA VAL A 82 0.91 -21.52 19.86
C VAL A 82 0.14 -21.71 18.56
N PHE A 83 0.83 -21.75 17.43
CA PHE A 83 0.26 -21.95 16.09
C PHE A 83 1.36 -22.38 15.12
N ASP A 84 0.96 -22.98 14.00
CA ASP A 84 1.82 -23.33 12.88
C ASP A 84 1.27 -22.83 11.53
N ILE A 85 1.89 -23.23 10.44
CA ILE A 85 1.48 -22.81 9.09
C ILE A 85 0.10 -23.37 8.69
N ALA A 86 -0.29 -24.54 9.22
CA ALA A 86 -1.60 -25.11 8.95
C ALA A 86 -2.69 -24.29 9.64
N ASP A 87 -2.45 -23.83 10.88
CA ASP A 87 -3.38 -22.92 11.58
C ASP A 87 -3.56 -21.59 10.82
N VAL A 88 -2.44 -21.03 10.32
CA VAL A 88 -2.48 -19.79 9.52
C VAL A 88 -3.32 -19.99 8.25
N ALA A 89 -3.08 -21.08 7.51
CA ALA A 89 -3.78 -21.40 6.28
C ALA A 89 -5.26 -21.72 6.51
N ASN A 90 -5.60 -22.52 7.53
CA ASN A 90 -6.97 -22.87 7.86
C ASN A 90 -7.74 -21.64 8.34
N ASN A 91 -7.18 -20.83 9.22
CA ASN A 91 -7.83 -19.62 9.71
C ASN A 91 -8.22 -18.65 8.58
N ILE A 92 -7.31 -18.42 7.62
CA ILE A 92 -7.66 -17.55 6.49
C ILE A 92 -8.68 -18.21 5.56
N SER A 93 -8.63 -19.52 5.37
CA SER A 93 -9.59 -20.28 4.55
C SER A 93 -10.99 -20.20 5.14
N ASP A 94 -11.15 -20.48 6.43
CA ASP A 94 -12.43 -20.40 7.14
C ASP A 94 -13.00 -18.98 7.11
N LYS A 95 -12.15 -17.98 7.30
CA LYS A 95 -12.52 -16.58 7.19
C LYS A 95 -13.02 -16.21 5.78
N LEU A 96 -12.37 -16.73 4.73
CA LEU A 96 -12.79 -16.51 3.35
C LEU A 96 -14.15 -17.19 3.07
N ILE A 97 -14.33 -18.42 3.51
CA ILE A 97 -15.60 -19.16 3.39
C ILE A 97 -16.71 -18.37 4.09
N TYR A 98 -16.51 -17.99 5.34
CA TYR A 98 -17.49 -17.22 6.12
C TYR A 98 -17.88 -15.88 5.45
N ARG A 99 -16.91 -15.19 4.86
CA ARG A 99 -17.13 -13.88 4.25
C ARG A 99 -17.65 -13.89 2.82
N HIS A 100 -17.74 -15.10 2.21
CA HIS A 100 -18.27 -15.26 0.85
C HIS A 100 -19.49 -16.19 0.83
N PRO A 101 -20.56 -15.90 1.62
CA PRO A 101 -21.76 -16.73 1.68
C PRO A 101 -22.51 -16.81 0.35
N HIS A 102 -22.21 -15.94 -0.59
CA HIS A 102 -22.71 -16.00 -1.97
C HIS A 102 -21.98 -17.03 -2.85
N ILE A 103 -20.82 -17.54 -2.43
CA ILE A 103 -20.07 -18.61 -3.09
C ILE A 103 -20.23 -19.93 -2.35
N TYR A 104 -20.10 -19.91 -1.01
CA TYR A 104 -20.05 -21.10 -0.17
C TYR A 104 -21.35 -21.35 0.60
N GLY A 105 -22.39 -20.52 0.42
CA GLY A 105 -23.70 -20.61 1.06
C GLY A 105 -24.82 -20.30 0.08
N ASN A 106 -25.95 -19.82 0.62
CA ASN A 106 -27.19 -19.60 -0.16
C ASN A 106 -27.50 -18.11 -0.41
N LEU A 107 -26.62 -17.19 -0.05
CA LEU A 107 -26.85 -15.76 -0.22
C LEU A 107 -26.79 -15.41 -1.72
N LYS A 108 -27.81 -14.74 -2.22
CA LYS A 108 -27.80 -14.20 -3.59
C LYS A 108 -27.32 -12.76 -3.56
N VAL A 109 -26.41 -12.41 -4.45
CA VAL A 109 -25.92 -11.05 -4.70
C VAL A 109 -26.09 -10.75 -6.20
N ASN A 110 -26.41 -9.50 -6.51
CA ASN A 110 -26.67 -9.10 -7.90
C ASN A 110 -25.48 -8.33 -8.50
N ASN A 111 -24.64 -7.74 -7.67
CA ASN A 111 -23.52 -6.89 -8.10
C ASN A 111 -22.42 -6.80 -7.03
N GLU A 112 -21.32 -6.17 -7.40
CA GLU A 112 -20.15 -5.96 -6.53
C GLU A 112 -20.49 -5.14 -5.26
N ASN A 113 -21.42 -4.18 -5.36
CA ASN A 113 -21.80 -3.37 -4.22
C ASN A 113 -22.52 -4.20 -3.14
N ASP A 114 -23.35 -5.16 -3.55
CA ASP A 114 -24.00 -6.09 -2.61
C ASP A 114 -22.94 -6.94 -1.88
N VAL A 115 -21.90 -7.37 -2.60
CA VAL A 115 -20.79 -8.14 -2.00
C VAL A 115 -20.06 -7.27 -0.97
N LYS A 116 -19.72 -6.00 -1.29
CA LYS A 116 -19.04 -5.08 -0.39
C LYS A 116 -19.86 -4.77 0.87
N LYS A 117 -21.15 -4.49 0.72
CA LYS A 117 -22.07 -4.25 1.86
C LYS A 117 -22.14 -5.47 2.79
N ASN A 118 -22.33 -6.66 2.22
CA ASN A 118 -22.37 -7.90 2.99
C ASN A 118 -21.05 -8.17 3.72
N TRP A 119 -19.92 -7.91 3.06
CA TRP A 119 -18.59 -8.07 3.64
C TRP A 119 -18.39 -7.16 4.87
N GLU A 120 -18.77 -5.89 4.79
CA GLU A 120 -18.66 -4.98 5.96
C GLU A 120 -19.62 -5.36 7.06
N ALA A 121 -20.86 -5.79 6.73
CA ALA A 121 -21.82 -6.29 7.73
C ALA A 121 -21.31 -7.55 8.47
N LEU A 122 -20.65 -8.46 7.76
CA LEU A 122 -20.06 -9.66 8.35
C LEU A 122 -18.86 -9.33 9.25
N LYS A 123 -18.01 -8.38 8.84
CA LYS A 123 -16.91 -7.90 9.68
C LYS A 123 -17.39 -7.27 11.00
N LEU A 124 -18.51 -6.57 11.00
CA LEU A 124 -19.09 -6.01 12.23
C LEU A 124 -19.58 -7.12 13.18
N LYS A 125 -20.11 -8.22 12.63
CA LYS A 125 -20.54 -9.39 13.43
C LYS A 125 -19.36 -10.16 14.05
N GLU A 126 -18.17 -10.08 13.52
CA GLU A 126 -16.94 -10.73 14.04
C GLU A 126 -16.38 -10.08 15.32
N GLY A 127 -17.21 -9.31 16.05
CA GLY A 127 -16.84 -8.73 17.35
C GLY A 127 -16.11 -7.40 17.29
N LYS A 128 -16.08 -6.74 16.14
CA LYS A 128 -15.57 -5.37 16.04
C LYS A 128 -16.68 -4.39 16.43
N ASN A 129 -16.78 -4.09 17.74
CA ASN A 129 -17.76 -3.16 18.30
C ASN A 129 -17.64 -1.70 17.79
N ARG A 130 -16.68 -1.41 16.93
CA ARG A 130 -16.44 -0.07 16.36
C ARG A 130 -16.09 -0.18 14.88
N VAL A 131 -16.74 0.61 14.04
CA VAL A 131 -16.50 0.66 12.61
C VAL A 131 -15.02 0.92 12.29
N LEU A 132 -14.41 1.90 12.95
CA LEU A 132 -13.02 2.29 12.76
C LEU A 132 -12.03 1.48 13.62
N GLY A 133 -12.50 0.64 14.56
CA GLY A 133 -11.63 -0.13 15.47
C GLY A 133 -10.72 -1.16 14.79
N GLY A 134 -10.97 -1.46 13.52
CA GLY A 134 -10.13 -2.37 12.72
C GLY A 134 -9.14 -1.67 11.79
N VAL A 135 -8.92 -0.37 11.93
CA VAL A 135 -7.87 0.36 11.20
C VAL A 135 -6.55 0.19 11.96
N PRO A 136 -5.51 -0.41 11.36
CA PRO A 136 -4.24 -0.57 12.03
C PRO A 136 -3.59 0.77 12.38
N LYS A 137 -3.08 0.90 13.61
CA LYS A 137 -2.45 2.15 14.06
C LYS A 137 -1.17 2.49 13.31
N GLY A 138 -0.44 1.48 12.86
CA GLY A 138 0.86 1.62 12.18
C GLY A 138 0.79 1.85 10.68
N LEU A 139 -0.40 2.03 10.08
CA LEU A 139 -0.49 2.37 8.67
C LEU A 139 0.11 3.75 8.37
N PRO A 140 0.78 3.93 7.21
CA PRO A 140 1.13 5.25 6.69
C PRO A 140 -0.09 6.17 6.63
N SER A 141 0.11 7.48 6.85
CA SER A 141 -1.01 8.41 7.08
C SER A 141 -1.99 8.50 5.92
N ILE A 142 -1.52 8.49 4.67
CA ILE A 142 -2.37 8.55 3.46
C ILE A 142 -3.23 7.28 3.38
N VAL A 143 -2.61 6.10 3.49
CA VAL A 143 -3.30 4.81 3.47
C VAL A 143 -4.30 4.70 4.62
N LYS A 144 -3.93 5.21 5.80
CA LYS A 144 -4.80 5.24 6.98
C LYS A 144 -6.03 6.11 6.77
N ALA A 145 -5.85 7.33 6.24
CA ALA A 145 -6.93 8.26 5.94
C ALA A 145 -7.92 7.65 4.93
N GLN A 146 -7.41 7.12 3.82
CA GLN A 146 -8.24 6.41 2.84
C GLN A 146 -9.01 5.27 3.51
N ARG A 147 -8.35 4.46 4.33
CA ARG A 147 -8.97 3.31 4.99
C ARG A 147 -10.05 3.70 6.01
N ILE A 148 -9.86 4.81 6.73
CA ILE A 148 -10.87 5.39 7.62
C ILE A 148 -12.11 5.78 6.82
N GLN A 149 -11.92 6.51 5.73
CA GLN A 149 -13.00 7.00 4.87
C GLN A 149 -13.77 5.87 4.18
N GLU A 150 -13.07 4.84 3.67
CA GLU A 150 -13.72 3.64 3.11
C GLU A 150 -14.63 2.95 4.13
N LYS A 151 -14.18 2.86 5.39
CA LYS A 151 -14.98 2.23 6.45
C LYS A 151 -16.17 3.08 6.85
N ALA A 152 -16.00 4.40 6.90
CA ALA A 152 -17.10 5.33 7.17
C ALA A 152 -18.15 5.27 6.06
N ALA A 153 -17.72 5.30 4.80
CA ALA A 153 -18.60 5.14 3.63
C ALA A 153 -19.34 3.80 3.63
N GLY A 154 -18.68 2.72 4.05
CA GLY A 154 -19.27 1.38 4.14
C GLY A 154 -20.45 1.26 5.11
N VAL A 155 -20.64 2.20 6.03
CA VAL A 155 -21.79 2.29 6.95
C VAL A 155 -22.74 3.43 6.63
N GLY A 156 -22.56 4.05 5.45
CA GLY A 156 -23.46 5.12 4.96
C GLY A 156 -23.03 6.53 5.35
N PHE A 157 -21.86 6.71 5.96
CA PHE A 157 -21.29 8.04 6.19
C PHE A 157 -20.41 8.43 5.01
N ASP A 158 -21.06 8.88 3.93
CA ASP A 158 -20.42 9.31 2.68
C ASP A 158 -21.23 10.42 2.00
N TRP A 159 -20.59 11.09 1.08
CA TRP A 159 -21.20 12.13 0.24
C TRP A 159 -21.95 11.49 -0.93
N ASP A 160 -23.00 12.16 -1.39
CA ASP A 160 -23.78 11.70 -2.53
C ASP A 160 -23.15 12.07 -3.88
N LYS A 161 -22.40 13.19 -3.92
CA LYS A 161 -21.84 13.75 -5.16
C LYS A 161 -20.42 14.27 -4.96
N SER A 162 -19.61 14.15 -6.01
CA SER A 162 -18.24 14.64 -6.05
C SER A 162 -18.09 16.13 -5.81
N GLU A 163 -19.06 16.92 -6.30
CA GLU A 163 -19.07 18.38 -6.16
C GLU A 163 -19.13 18.81 -4.69
N GLN A 164 -19.85 18.07 -3.85
CA GLN A 164 -19.93 18.35 -2.41
C GLN A 164 -18.58 18.14 -1.72
N ILE A 165 -17.85 17.09 -2.10
CA ILE A 165 -16.53 16.83 -1.56
C ILE A 165 -15.54 17.90 -2.02
N TRP A 166 -15.65 18.32 -3.29
CA TRP A 166 -14.79 19.39 -3.81
C TRP A 166 -15.02 20.73 -3.10
N LEU A 167 -16.28 21.06 -2.80
CA LEU A 167 -16.60 22.24 -1.98
C LEU A 167 -15.96 22.14 -0.58
N LYS A 168 -15.96 20.96 0.04
CA LYS A 168 -15.27 20.75 1.32
C LYS A 168 -13.76 20.91 1.20
N VAL A 169 -13.13 20.45 0.10
CA VAL A 169 -11.70 20.71 -0.16
C VAL A 169 -11.41 22.21 -0.22
N GLN A 170 -12.28 22.99 -0.90
CA GLN A 170 -12.10 24.44 -1.00
C GLN A 170 -12.29 25.15 0.36
N GLU A 171 -13.22 24.68 1.18
CA GLU A 171 -13.43 25.14 2.54
C GLU A 171 -12.17 24.93 3.39
N GLU A 172 -11.61 23.71 3.41
CA GLU A 172 -10.39 23.40 4.17
C GLU A 172 -9.17 24.21 3.71
N ILE A 173 -9.05 24.45 2.40
CA ILE A 173 -7.98 25.32 1.86
C ILE A 173 -8.15 26.75 2.40
N THR A 174 -9.38 27.26 2.45
CA THR A 174 -9.65 28.62 2.96
C THR A 174 -9.33 28.73 4.45
N GLU A 175 -9.73 27.75 5.26
CA GLU A 175 -9.44 27.68 6.70
C GLU A 175 -7.93 27.62 6.94
N PHE A 176 -7.21 26.80 6.17
CA PHE A 176 -5.74 26.76 6.21
C PHE A 176 -5.10 28.12 5.88
N GLU A 177 -5.53 28.81 4.81
CA GLU A 177 -5.01 30.12 4.42
C GLU A 177 -5.27 31.17 5.50
N GLU A 178 -6.44 31.13 6.16
CA GLU A 178 -6.76 32.02 7.27
C GLU A 178 -5.81 31.82 8.46
N GLU A 179 -5.55 30.59 8.87
CA GLU A 179 -4.65 30.31 10.00
C GLU A 179 -3.18 30.65 9.66
N VAL A 180 -2.75 30.41 8.41
CA VAL A 180 -1.42 30.89 7.93
C VAL A 180 -1.32 32.41 8.03
N SER A 181 -2.38 33.15 7.65
CA SER A 181 -2.39 34.62 7.70
C SER A 181 -2.31 35.17 9.14
N LYS A 182 -2.83 34.41 10.13
CA LYS A 182 -2.77 34.74 11.56
C LYS A 182 -1.41 34.43 12.17
N GLY A 183 -0.58 33.63 11.49
CA GLY A 183 0.74 33.21 11.98
C GLY A 183 0.66 32.12 13.07
N ASP A 184 -0.46 31.45 13.25
CA ASP A 184 -0.61 30.33 14.17
C ASP A 184 -0.15 29.04 13.53
N LEU A 185 1.12 28.69 13.70
CA LEU A 185 1.73 27.50 13.10
C LEU A 185 1.02 26.21 13.51
N LYS A 186 0.58 26.11 14.76
CA LYS A 186 -0.05 24.89 15.25
C LYS A 186 -1.42 24.68 14.61
N ARG A 187 -2.23 25.74 14.51
CA ARG A 187 -3.51 25.66 13.82
C ARG A 187 -3.33 25.46 12.32
N SER A 188 -2.36 26.12 11.71
CA SER A 188 -2.03 25.88 10.30
C SER A 188 -1.65 24.42 10.02
N GLU A 189 -0.96 23.73 10.96
CA GLU A 189 -0.66 22.30 10.83
C GLU A 189 -1.92 21.45 10.93
N GLU A 190 -2.86 21.77 11.82
CA GLU A 190 -4.14 21.09 11.96
C GLU A 190 -4.97 21.24 10.67
N GLU A 191 -5.17 22.46 10.17
CA GLU A 191 -5.94 22.72 8.93
C GLU A 191 -5.27 22.13 7.69
N PHE A 192 -3.95 22.13 7.61
CA PHE A 192 -3.25 21.43 6.53
C PHE A 192 -3.52 19.92 6.54
N GLY A 193 -3.65 19.34 7.72
CA GLY A 193 -4.10 17.95 7.89
C GLY A 193 -5.50 17.71 7.31
N ASP A 194 -6.44 18.65 7.55
CA ASP A 194 -7.81 18.57 7.05
C ASP A 194 -7.88 18.78 5.52
N VAL A 195 -7.06 19.65 4.96
CA VAL A 195 -6.87 19.77 3.49
C VAL A 195 -6.43 18.43 2.90
N LEU A 196 -5.41 17.79 3.46
CA LEU A 196 -4.93 16.48 2.98
C LEU A 196 -6.02 15.40 3.11
N PHE A 197 -6.73 15.38 4.23
CA PHE A 197 -7.79 14.41 4.46
C PHE A 197 -8.95 14.58 3.48
N SER A 198 -9.37 15.81 3.19
CA SER A 198 -10.43 16.11 2.23
C SER A 198 -10.02 15.77 0.79
N LEU A 199 -8.76 16.04 0.40
CA LEU A 199 -8.20 15.64 -0.91
C LEU A 199 -8.17 14.11 -1.07
N ILE A 200 -7.77 13.37 -0.03
CA ILE A 200 -7.80 11.89 -0.04
C ILE A 200 -9.23 11.39 -0.20
N ASN A 201 -10.20 12.03 0.44
CA ASN A 201 -11.60 11.68 0.29
C ASN A 201 -12.12 11.92 -1.13
N TYR A 202 -11.74 13.04 -1.73
CA TYR A 202 -12.07 13.35 -3.11
C TYR A 202 -11.48 12.31 -4.08
N ALA A 203 -10.20 11.97 -3.91
CA ALA A 203 -9.55 10.91 -4.69
C ALA A 203 -10.28 9.57 -4.55
N ARG A 204 -10.60 9.15 -3.31
CA ARG A 204 -11.35 7.92 -3.02
C ARG A 204 -12.70 7.90 -3.76
N PHE A 205 -13.44 8.99 -3.72
CA PHE A 205 -14.75 9.09 -4.37
C PHE A 205 -14.63 8.94 -5.89
N LEU A 206 -13.58 9.50 -6.48
CA LEU A 206 -13.23 9.35 -7.90
C LEU A 206 -12.59 7.98 -8.23
N LYS A 207 -12.47 7.07 -7.24
CA LYS A 207 -11.81 5.76 -7.38
C LYS A 207 -10.32 5.86 -7.74
N ILE A 208 -9.68 6.94 -7.36
CA ILE A 208 -8.24 7.13 -7.45
C ILE A 208 -7.62 6.67 -6.12
N ASN A 209 -6.58 5.84 -6.17
CA ASN A 209 -5.78 5.53 -5.00
C ASN A 209 -4.80 6.70 -4.75
N PRO A 210 -4.93 7.45 -3.65
CA PRO A 210 -4.10 8.64 -3.42
C PRO A 210 -2.63 8.31 -3.11
N ASP A 211 -2.36 7.16 -2.49
CA ASP A 211 -1.00 6.69 -2.19
C ASP A 211 -0.25 6.33 -3.48
N ASN A 212 -0.86 5.51 -4.33
CA ASN A 212 -0.30 5.18 -5.64
C ASN A 212 -0.11 6.45 -6.52
N ALA A 213 -1.07 7.36 -6.50
CA ALA A 213 -0.99 8.59 -7.30
C ALA A 213 0.17 9.49 -6.86
N LEU A 214 0.40 9.58 -5.55
CA LEU A 214 1.53 10.34 -5.00
C LEU A 214 2.86 9.62 -5.30
N GLU A 215 2.91 8.30 -5.14
CA GLU A 215 4.13 7.53 -5.42
C GLU A 215 4.54 7.63 -6.90
N LEU A 216 3.61 7.49 -7.83
CA LEU A 216 3.90 7.72 -9.25
C LEU A 216 4.41 9.15 -9.53
N THR A 217 4.03 10.12 -8.70
CA THR A 217 4.54 11.50 -8.81
C THR A 217 5.94 11.61 -8.23
N ASN A 218 6.22 10.92 -7.11
CA ASN A 218 7.56 10.82 -6.54
C ASN A 218 8.54 10.20 -7.53
N GLN A 219 8.19 9.07 -8.14
CA GLN A 219 9.01 8.39 -9.15
C GLN A 219 9.32 9.33 -10.33
N LYS A 220 8.29 9.98 -10.89
CA LYS A 220 8.49 10.97 -11.96
C LYS A 220 9.40 12.14 -11.53
N PHE A 221 9.33 12.55 -10.29
CA PHE A 221 10.20 13.61 -9.77
C PHE A 221 11.65 13.13 -9.70
N ILE A 222 11.88 11.94 -9.15
CA ILE A 222 13.20 11.32 -9.02
C ILE A 222 13.84 11.15 -10.41
N GLU A 223 13.13 10.51 -11.35
CA GLU A 223 13.61 10.31 -12.72
C GLU A 223 14.06 11.63 -13.39
N ARG A 224 13.26 12.69 -13.23
CA ARG A 224 13.59 13.99 -13.80
C ARG A 224 14.75 14.66 -13.09
N PHE A 225 14.89 14.44 -11.79
CA PHE A 225 16.00 14.97 -11.05
C PHE A 225 17.31 14.24 -11.40
N ASP A 226 17.27 12.93 -11.56
CA ASP A 226 18.38 12.11 -12.09
C ASP A 226 18.83 12.60 -13.48
N PHE A 227 17.87 13.01 -14.32
CA PHE A 227 18.19 13.62 -15.61
C PHE A 227 18.94 14.95 -15.45
N ILE A 228 18.55 15.82 -14.49
CA ILE A 228 19.28 17.03 -14.16
C ILE A 228 20.71 16.71 -13.71
N GLU A 229 20.87 15.73 -12.80
CA GLU A 229 22.19 15.30 -12.33
C GLU A 229 23.07 14.79 -13.49
N SER A 230 22.49 14.01 -14.37
CA SER A 230 23.19 13.48 -15.55
C SER A 230 23.65 14.60 -16.48
N LYS A 231 22.80 15.60 -16.73
CA LYS A 231 23.13 16.80 -17.54
C LYS A 231 24.18 17.67 -16.87
N ALA A 232 24.09 17.88 -15.54
CA ALA A 232 25.09 18.62 -14.80
C ALA A 232 26.49 17.97 -14.94
N LYS A 233 26.57 16.64 -14.85
CA LYS A 233 27.80 15.87 -15.07
C LYS A 233 28.33 16.05 -16.50
N GLN A 234 27.47 16.03 -17.52
CA GLN A 234 27.86 16.26 -18.91
C GLN A 234 28.39 17.67 -19.15
N LEU A 235 27.88 18.66 -18.41
CA LEU A 235 28.31 20.06 -18.46
C LEU A 235 29.52 20.35 -17.56
N GLU A 236 30.05 19.35 -16.86
CA GLU A 236 31.13 19.46 -15.87
C GLU A 236 30.80 20.49 -14.75
N LYS A 237 29.50 20.68 -14.45
CA LYS A 237 29.02 21.57 -13.40
C LYS A 237 28.56 20.76 -12.19
N LYS A 238 28.77 21.32 -11.00
CA LYS A 238 28.11 20.82 -9.78
C LYS A 238 26.68 21.38 -9.72
N LEU A 239 25.74 20.61 -9.21
CA LEU A 239 24.37 21.08 -9.00
C LEU A 239 24.32 22.36 -8.15
N SER A 240 25.17 22.46 -7.13
CA SER A 240 25.30 23.65 -6.27
C SER A 240 25.67 24.93 -7.02
N ASP A 241 26.31 24.80 -8.20
CA ASP A 241 26.81 25.92 -8.98
C ASP A 241 25.83 26.29 -10.12
N MET A 242 24.71 25.57 -10.22
CA MET A 242 23.66 25.82 -11.19
C MET A 242 22.57 26.71 -10.59
N SER A 243 22.11 27.67 -11.35
CA SER A 243 20.94 28.47 -11.02
C SER A 243 19.65 27.66 -11.12
N LEU A 244 18.61 28.05 -10.40
CA LEU A 244 17.28 27.45 -10.51
C LEU A 244 16.76 27.48 -11.97
N SER A 245 17.02 28.58 -12.68
CA SER A 245 16.59 28.73 -14.09
C SER A 245 17.28 27.72 -15.02
N GLU A 246 18.57 27.42 -14.81
CA GLU A 246 19.28 26.39 -15.56
C GLU A 246 18.69 24.99 -15.27
N MET A 247 18.46 24.68 -14.00
CA MET A 247 17.84 23.41 -13.60
C MET A 247 16.42 23.28 -14.13
N GLU A 248 15.61 24.34 -14.12
CA GLU A 248 14.26 24.34 -14.71
C GLU A 248 14.26 24.14 -16.22
N ALA A 249 15.25 24.67 -16.94
CA ALA A 249 15.37 24.43 -18.38
C ALA A 249 15.60 22.95 -18.67
N ILE A 250 16.50 22.31 -17.92
CA ILE A 250 16.77 20.87 -18.03
C ILE A 250 15.54 20.05 -17.59
N TRP A 251 14.85 20.46 -16.54
CA TRP A 251 13.59 19.84 -16.11
C TRP A 251 12.52 19.88 -17.20
N LYS A 252 12.40 20.96 -17.95
CA LYS A 252 11.49 21.04 -19.10
C LYS A 252 11.91 20.11 -20.23
N GLU A 253 13.21 19.98 -20.46
CA GLU A 253 13.75 19.02 -21.45
C GLU A 253 13.36 17.57 -21.08
N SER A 254 13.50 17.18 -19.82
CA SER A 254 13.15 15.83 -19.35
C SER A 254 11.66 15.50 -19.55
N LYS A 255 10.75 16.48 -19.39
CA LYS A 255 9.30 16.28 -19.65
C LYS A 255 9.03 15.91 -21.11
N ASN A 256 9.75 16.51 -22.06
CA ASN A 256 9.54 16.27 -23.48
C ASN A 256 10.06 14.88 -23.90
N GLN A 257 11.10 14.36 -23.23
CA GLN A 257 11.61 13.01 -23.49
C GLN A 257 10.67 11.92 -22.98
N SER A 258 10.06 12.13 -21.79
CA SER A 258 9.09 11.18 -21.22
C SER A 258 7.74 11.16 -21.97
N SER A 259 7.49 12.13 -22.86
CA SER A 259 6.25 12.26 -23.64
C SER A 259 6.32 11.59 -25.02
N SER A 260 7.46 11.05 -25.42
CA SER A 260 7.57 10.26 -26.66
C SER A 260 7.03 8.85 -26.39
N PRO A 261 5.96 8.40 -27.06
CA PRO A 261 5.50 7.03 -26.88
C PRO A 261 6.60 6.08 -27.37
N ASP A 262 7.01 5.17 -26.48
CA ASP A 262 7.91 4.09 -26.82
C ASP A 262 7.42 3.32 -28.05
N SER A 263 8.08 3.54 -29.17
CA SER A 263 8.00 2.72 -30.37
C SER A 263 8.88 1.48 -30.15
N ASN A 264 8.58 0.66 -29.15
CA ASN A 264 9.19 -0.67 -29.01
C ASN A 264 8.27 -1.59 -28.20
N ASN A 265 7.26 -2.10 -28.90
CA ASN A 265 6.64 -3.40 -28.63
C ASN A 265 6.45 -4.09 -29.99
N CYS A 266 7.48 -4.81 -30.41
CA CYS A 266 7.35 -5.96 -31.30
C CYS A 266 7.73 -7.21 -30.53
#